data_d24d6ec6992190adbd05c10b34a1734f
#
_entry.id   d24d6ec6992190adbd05c10b34a1734f
#
_cell.length_a   1.000
_cell.length_b   1.000
_cell.length_c   1.000
_cell.angle_alpha   90.00
_cell.angle_beta   90.00
_cell.angle_gamma   90.00
#
_symmetry.space_group_name_H-M   'P 1'
#
loop_
_entity.id
_entity.type
_entity.pdbx_description
1 polymer ?
#
loop_
_entity_poly.entity_id
_entity_poly.type
_entity_poly.pdbx_seq_one_letter_code
_entity_poly.pdbx_strand_id
1 'polypeptide(L)'
;VGHSLGSVIGYDILTYAFQAYNVPKKAASEVHTAHDAIEKIAQDSSAESTSDIDDVQKAQRNYFNEFTDPAKINGPWRVTDFITLGSPLAHASVLLADDDESLAKKVALREYPSCLPALEQKIRTTDADNRHFSYGPQASRTNNKEVKIPHHAALFAMTRWKNLYFPCKYILWGDLIGGPIPKTLGKEILNQPVGTEVRNGFLTHRFYWSSSDWKPGSDDERQEAVSALRDALDLVDEHS
;
A
#
# COMPACT_ATOMS: atom_id res chain seq x y z
N VAL A 1 -9.29 6.11 -3.85
CA VAL A 1 -10.14 4.93 -3.60
C VAL A 1 -10.39 4.21 -4.91
N GLY A 2 -10.21 2.89 -4.95
CA GLY A 2 -10.49 2.03 -6.11
C GLY A 2 -11.49 0.94 -5.76
N HIS A 3 -12.58 0.79 -6.52
CA HIS A 3 -13.54 -0.28 -6.36
C HIS A 3 -13.47 -1.22 -7.55
N SER A 4 -13.54 -2.54 -7.28
CA SER A 4 -13.53 -3.55 -8.34
C SER A 4 -12.33 -3.37 -9.30
N LEU A 5 -12.54 -3.43 -10.60
CA LEU A 5 -11.52 -3.19 -11.63
C LEU A 5 -10.85 -1.81 -11.48
N GLY A 6 -11.55 -0.81 -10.94
CA GLY A 6 -10.96 0.50 -10.61
C GLY A 6 -9.80 0.44 -9.61
N SER A 7 -9.70 -0.61 -8.80
CA SER A 7 -8.55 -0.82 -7.91
C SER A 7 -7.30 -1.29 -8.68
N VAL A 8 -7.47 -2.11 -9.71
CA VAL A 8 -6.38 -2.56 -10.59
C VAL A 8 -5.85 -1.37 -11.40
N ILE A 9 -6.78 -0.61 -12.01
CA ILE A 9 -6.43 0.61 -12.74
C ILE A 9 -5.74 1.63 -11.82
N GLY A 10 -6.25 1.79 -10.58
CA GLY A 10 -5.66 2.67 -9.58
C GLY A 10 -4.24 2.25 -9.20
N TYR A 11 -4.00 0.97 -9.03
CA TYR A 11 -2.66 0.42 -8.77
C TYR A 11 -1.68 0.76 -9.90
N ASP A 12 -2.09 0.54 -11.16
CA ASP A 12 -1.29 0.90 -12.34
C ASP A 12 -1.01 2.40 -12.43
N ILE A 13 -2.06 3.23 -12.31
CA ILE A 13 -1.91 4.69 -12.35
C ILE A 13 -0.95 5.17 -11.27
N LEU A 14 -1.08 4.67 -10.04
CA LEU A 14 -0.21 5.07 -8.94
C LEU A 14 1.24 4.63 -9.17
N THR A 15 1.46 3.44 -9.74
CA THR A 15 2.79 2.95 -10.09
C THR A 15 3.47 3.87 -11.10
N TYR A 16 2.79 4.22 -12.20
CA TYR A 16 3.32 5.12 -13.21
C TYR A 16 3.47 6.56 -12.69
N ALA A 17 2.50 7.06 -11.93
CA ALA A 17 2.58 8.39 -11.34
C ALA A 17 3.76 8.48 -10.35
N PHE A 18 3.97 7.47 -9.52
CA PHE A 18 5.09 7.46 -8.59
C PHE A 18 6.43 7.46 -9.33
N GLN A 19 6.56 6.68 -10.40
CA GLN A 19 7.78 6.70 -11.24
C GLN A 19 8.10 8.11 -11.76
N ALA A 20 7.08 8.91 -12.09
CA ALA A 20 7.25 10.28 -12.57
C ALA A 20 7.51 11.30 -11.44
N TYR A 21 7.00 11.04 -10.25
CA TYR A 21 6.96 11.99 -9.13
C TYR A 21 7.74 11.57 -7.88
N ASN A 22 8.60 10.56 -7.96
CA ASN A 22 9.44 10.12 -6.84
C ASN A 22 10.78 10.86 -6.74
N VAL A 23 11.09 11.76 -7.68
CA VAL A 23 12.34 12.49 -7.70
C VAL A 23 12.20 13.77 -6.88
N PRO A 24 12.97 13.96 -5.79
CA PRO A 24 12.95 15.16 -4.97
C PRO A 24 13.40 16.38 -5.77
N LYS A 25 12.80 17.54 -5.48
CA LYS A 25 13.20 18.82 -6.09
C LYS A 25 14.41 19.44 -5.43
N LYS A 26 14.72 19.08 -4.20
CA LYS A 26 15.87 19.55 -3.42
C LYS A 26 16.67 18.38 -2.90
N ALA A 27 17.99 18.52 -2.87
CA ALA A 27 18.83 17.64 -2.08
C ALA A 27 18.60 17.98 -0.60
N ALA A 28 18.13 17.02 0.19
CA ALA A 28 18.00 17.22 1.62
C ALA A 28 19.36 17.52 2.23
N SER A 29 19.41 18.51 3.10
CA SER A 29 20.64 18.87 3.82
C SER A 29 20.84 18.10 5.11
N GLU A 30 19.83 17.31 5.54
CA GLU A 30 19.78 16.65 6.82
C GLU A 30 19.44 15.15 6.70
N VAL A 31 19.71 14.40 7.76
CA VAL A 31 19.53 12.95 7.85
C VAL A 31 18.08 12.56 7.54
N HIS A 32 17.91 11.61 6.64
CA HIS A 32 16.61 11.08 6.23
C HIS A 32 16.08 10.11 7.29
N THR A 33 15.76 10.60 8.48
CA THR A 33 15.45 9.77 9.66
C THR A 33 14.21 8.88 9.43
N ALA A 34 13.19 9.43 8.78
CA ALA A 34 11.97 8.67 8.51
C ALA A 34 12.15 7.69 7.35
N HIS A 35 12.97 8.03 6.34
CA HIS A 35 13.37 7.10 5.30
C HIS A 35 14.13 5.90 5.88
N ASP A 36 15.14 6.16 6.73
CA ASP A 36 15.94 5.09 7.32
C ASP A 36 15.10 4.20 8.25
N ALA A 37 14.12 4.79 8.95
CA ALA A 37 13.21 4.03 9.81
C ALA A 37 12.32 3.07 9.02
N ILE A 38 11.69 3.52 7.92
CA ILE A 38 10.82 2.65 7.10
C ILE A 38 11.66 1.62 6.33
N GLU A 39 12.88 1.97 5.90
CA GLU A 39 13.78 1.04 5.24
C GLU A 39 14.22 -0.09 6.19
N LYS A 40 14.50 0.25 7.45
CA LYS A 40 14.78 -0.76 8.48
C LYS A 40 13.59 -1.68 8.72
N ILE A 41 12.38 -1.15 8.84
CA ILE A 41 11.17 -1.97 8.97
C ILE A 41 11.04 -2.94 7.78
N ALA A 42 11.29 -2.46 6.55
CA ALA A 42 11.25 -3.32 5.36
C ALA A 42 12.34 -4.42 5.39
N GLN A 43 13.51 -4.13 5.94
CA GLN A 43 14.57 -5.12 6.17
C GLN A 43 14.15 -6.16 7.20
N ASP A 44 13.62 -5.73 8.34
CA ASP A 44 13.17 -6.61 9.43
C ASP A 44 11.99 -7.48 8.98
N SER A 45 11.01 -6.92 8.26
CA SER A 45 9.87 -7.67 7.70
C SER A 45 10.28 -8.74 6.70
N SER A 46 11.38 -8.54 5.98
CA SER A 46 11.91 -9.54 5.04
C SER A 46 12.51 -10.76 5.73
N ALA A 47 12.82 -10.68 7.04
CA ALA A 47 13.43 -11.72 7.86
C ALA A 47 12.41 -12.55 8.66
N GLU A 48 11.17 -12.72 8.18
CA GLU A 48 10.06 -13.46 8.81
C GLU A 48 9.48 -12.84 10.10
N SER A 49 9.97 -11.69 10.54
CA SER A 49 9.34 -10.93 11.62
C SER A 49 8.03 -10.32 11.16
N THR A 50 6.94 -10.51 11.90
CA THR A 50 5.68 -9.78 11.68
C THR A 50 5.81 -8.40 12.31
N SER A 51 6.01 -7.37 11.49
CA SER A 51 5.88 -5.98 11.94
C SER A 51 4.42 -5.69 12.28
N ASP A 52 4.20 -4.90 13.34
CA ASP A 52 2.86 -4.40 13.64
C ASP A 52 2.41 -3.47 12.50
N ILE A 53 1.22 -3.72 11.95
CA ILE A 53 0.68 -2.93 10.83
C ILE A 53 0.55 -1.45 11.22
N ASP A 54 0.19 -1.14 12.46
CA ASP A 54 0.05 0.23 12.94
C ASP A 54 1.39 0.95 12.97
N ASP A 55 2.46 0.27 13.40
CA ASP A 55 3.82 0.82 13.37
C ASP A 55 4.31 1.06 11.94
N VAL A 56 4.00 0.14 11.01
CA VAL A 56 4.30 0.31 9.59
C VAL A 56 3.56 1.51 9.02
N GLN A 57 2.25 1.63 9.25
CA GLN A 57 1.44 2.75 8.76
C GLN A 57 1.91 4.09 9.32
N LYS A 58 2.32 4.12 10.58
CA LYS A 58 2.90 5.31 11.21
C LYS A 58 4.25 5.68 10.57
N ALA A 59 5.11 4.71 10.29
CA ALA A 59 6.38 4.95 9.63
C ALA A 59 6.18 5.45 8.19
N GLN A 60 5.22 4.88 7.43
CA GLN A 60 4.84 5.35 6.11
C GLN A 60 4.37 6.82 6.13
N ARG A 61 3.53 7.18 7.12
CA ARG A 61 3.05 8.56 7.29
C ARG A 61 4.20 9.52 7.62
N ASN A 62 5.11 9.11 8.50
CA ASN A 62 6.29 9.91 8.85
C ASN A 62 7.19 10.14 7.65
N TYR A 63 7.42 9.09 6.84
CA TYR A 63 8.22 9.21 5.63
C TYR A 63 7.53 10.09 4.57
N PHE A 64 6.22 9.96 4.38
CA PHE A 64 5.45 10.84 3.50
C PHE A 64 5.61 12.31 3.91
N ASN A 65 5.45 12.63 5.21
CA ASN A 65 5.57 13.98 5.73
C ASN A 65 6.98 14.53 5.53
N GLU A 66 8.02 13.74 5.79
CA GLU A 66 9.42 14.15 5.53
C GLU A 66 9.67 14.37 4.04
N PHE A 67 9.19 13.47 3.19
CA PHE A 67 9.38 13.54 1.74
C PHE A 67 8.69 14.77 1.12
N THR A 68 7.51 15.12 1.60
CA THR A 68 6.71 16.22 1.03
C THR A 68 7.00 17.59 1.64
N ASP A 69 7.71 17.65 2.79
CA ASP A 69 8.06 18.88 3.48
C ASP A 69 8.96 19.78 2.59
N PRO A 70 8.51 21.01 2.24
CA PRO A 70 9.30 21.94 1.45
C PRO A 70 10.62 22.35 2.10
N ALA A 71 10.70 22.29 3.43
CA ALA A 71 11.94 22.59 4.17
C ALA A 71 12.96 21.46 4.10
N LYS A 72 12.51 20.22 3.86
CA LYS A 72 13.33 19.00 3.81
C LYS A 72 13.60 18.56 2.38
N ILE A 73 12.78 17.61 1.88
CA ILE A 73 12.97 16.96 0.57
C ILE A 73 12.22 17.69 -0.55
N ASN A 74 11.04 18.24 -0.22
CA ASN A 74 10.15 18.88 -1.18
C ASN A 74 9.82 17.97 -2.38
N GLY A 75 9.59 16.70 -2.09
CA GLY A 75 9.18 15.73 -3.09
C GLY A 75 7.76 16.03 -3.61
N PRO A 76 7.48 15.73 -4.86
CA PRO A 76 6.19 16.07 -5.48
C PRO A 76 5.07 15.08 -5.23
N TRP A 77 5.35 13.89 -4.65
CA TRP A 77 4.33 12.88 -4.34
C TRP A 77 3.28 13.39 -3.36
N ARG A 78 2.01 13.11 -3.59
CA ARG A 78 0.88 13.63 -2.79
C ARG A 78 -0.12 12.57 -2.35
N VAL A 79 0.11 11.29 -2.66
CA VAL A 79 -0.84 10.22 -2.31
C VAL A 79 -0.43 9.58 -0.99
N THR A 80 -1.25 9.74 0.03
CA THR A 80 -1.03 9.18 1.37
C THR A 80 -1.61 7.79 1.52
N ASP A 81 -2.72 7.50 0.81
CA ASP A 81 -3.50 6.29 0.98
C ASP A 81 -3.98 5.74 -0.35
N PHE A 82 -3.88 4.42 -0.49
CA PHE A 82 -4.54 3.64 -1.52
C PHE A 82 -5.56 2.72 -0.86
N ILE A 83 -6.84 3.01 -1.05
CA ILE A 83 -7.94 2.25 -0.46
C ILE A 83 -8.61 1.47 -1.57
N THR A 84 -8.65 0.14 -1.43
CA THR A 84 -9.28 -0.77 -2.39
C THR A 84 -10.51 -1.43 -1.78
N LEU A 85 -11.58 -1.55 -2.57
CA LEU A 85 -12.86 -2.12 -2.18
C LEU A 85 -13.22 -3.24 -3.13
N GLY A 86 -13.35 -4.47 -2.64
CA GLY A 86 -13.67 -5.64 -3.46
C GLY A 86 -12.71 -5.79 -4.65
N SER A 87 -11.42 -5.70 -4.37
CA SER A 87 -10.39 -5.63 -5.39
C SER A 87 -10.12 -6.99 -6.05
N PRO A 88 -10.12 -7.08 -7.40
CA PRO A 88 -9.65 -8.26 -8.11
C PRO A 88 -8.16 -8.55 -7.91
N LEU A 89 -7.38 -7.62 -7.34
CA LEU A 89 -5.99 -7.89 -6.92
C LEU A 89 -5.89 -9.00 -5.86
N ALA A 90 -7.00 -9.41 -5.24
CA ALA A 90 -7.08 -10.65 -4.49
C ALA A 90 -6.63 -11.88 -5.32
N HIS A 91 -6.75 -11.79 -6.64
CA HIS A 91 -6.34 -12.80 -7.61
C HIS A 91 -5.12 -12.33 -8.44
N ALA A 92 -4.19 -11.60 -7.81
CA ALA A 92 -3.06 -10.96 -8.48
C ALA A 92 -2.17 -11.94 -9.25
N SER A 93 -2.02 -13.18 -8.78
CA SER A 93 -1.24 -14.21 -9.48
C SER A 93 -1.79 -14.56 -10.86
N VAL A 94 -3.12 -14.44 -11.05
CA VAL A 94 -3.79 -14.69 -12.32
C VAL A 94 -3.86 -13.43 -13.19
N LEU A 95 -3.95 -12.24 -12.54
CA LEU A 95 -4.11 -10.97 -13.25
C LEU A 95 -2.78 -10.37 -13.71
N LEU A 96 -1.73 -10.52 -12.91
CA LEU A 96 -0.45 -9.85 -13.10
C LEU A 96 0.68 -10.83 -13.50
N ALA A 97 0.43 -12.13 -13.41
CA ALA A 97 1.41 -13.17 -13.68
C ALA A 97 0.71 -14.44 -14.20
N ASP A 98 1.46 -15.52 -14.39
CA ASP A 98 0.92 -16.81 -14.80
C ASP A 98 0.57 -17.69 -13.58
N ASP A 99 1.25 -17.44 -12.44
CA ASP A 99 1.07 -18.13 -11.16
C ASP A 99 1.69 -17.35 -9.99
N ASP A 100 1.61 -17.90 -8.77
CA ASP A 100 2.13 -17.26 -7.55
C ASP A 100 3.65 -17.12 -7.57
N GLU A 101 4.39 -18.08 -8.14
CA GLU A 101 5.85 -18.04 -8.22
C GLU A 101 6.31 -16.95 -9.20
N SER A 102 5.65 -16.86 -10.35
CA SER A 102 5.88 -15.83 -11.35
C SER A 102 5.58 -14.44 -10.78
N LEU A 103 4.48 -14.29 -10.04
CA LEU A 103 4.14 -13.04 -9.35
C LEU A 103 5.23 -12.67 -8.34
N ALA A 104 5.66 -13.60 -7.49
CA ALA A 104 6.70 -13.37 -6.50
C ALA A 104 8.03 -12.92 -7.16
N LYS A 105 8.39 -13.55 -8.28
CA LYS A 105 9.57 -13.18 -9.07
C LYS A 105 9.47 -11.75 -9.62
N LYS A 106 8.32 -11.37 -10.18
CA LYS A 106 8.09 -10.03 -10.73
C LYS A 106 8.14 -8.96 -9.63
N VAL A 107 7.57 -9.25 -8.45
CA VAL A 107 7.67 -8.37 -7.28
C VAL A 107 9.12 -8.23 -6.82
N ALA A 108 9.87 -9.34 -6.71
CA ALA A 108 11.30 -9.32 -6.34
C ALA A 108 12.16 -8.55 -7.37
N LEU A 109 11.80 -8.60 -8.65
CA LEU A 109 12.42 -7.81 -9.72
C LEU A 109 11.93 -6.35 -9.76
N ARG A 110 10.99 -6.00 -8.87
CA ARG A 110 10.42 -4.65 -8.77
C ARG A 110 9.65 -4.19 -10.02
N GLU A 111 9.12 -5.16 -10.79
CA GLU A 111 8.17 -4.88 -11.87
C GLU A 111 6.83 -4.42 -11.29
N TYR A 112 6.43 -5.01 -10.15
CA TYR A 112 5.23 -4.63 -9.40
C TYR A 112 5.60 -4.12 -8.01
N PRO A 113 5.07 -2.95 -7.60
CA PRO A 113 5.19 -2.44 -6.24
C PRO A 113 4.57 -3.38 -5.20
N SER A 114 5.22 -3.53 -4.07
CA SER A 114 4.70 -4.26 -2.90
C SER A 114 4.66 -3.39 -1.65
N CYS A 115 3.82 -3.74 -0.70
CA CYS A 115 3.73 -3.11 0.62
C CYS A 115 4.29 -4.07 1.69
N LEU A 116 5.48 -3.83 2.27
CA LEU A 116 6.45 -2.78 1.95
C LEU A 116 7.22 -3.06 0.66
N PRO A 117 7.99 -2.07 0.15
CA PRO A 117 8.72 -2.25 -1.09
C PRO A 117 9.77 -3.35 -1.03
N ALA A 118 9.91 -4.08 -2.14
CA ALA A 118 10.99 -5.06 -2.31
C ALA A 118 12.37 -4.38 -2.28
N LEU A 119 13.27 -4.98 -1.51
CA LEU A 119 14.62 -4.44 -1.29
C LEU A 119 15.60 -4.94 -2.32
N GLU A 120 16.49 -4.05 -2.77
CA GLU A 120 17.61 -4.42 -3.61
C GLU A 120 18.77 -4.94 -2.76
N GLN A 121 19.32 -6.08 -3.12
CA GLN A 121 20.57 -6.56 -2.55
C GLN A 121 21.73 -5.82 -3.23
N LYS A 122 22.54 -5.10 -2.47
CA LYS A 122 23.80 -4.58 -3.00
C LYS A 122 24.77 -5.74 -3.27
N ILE A 123 25.09 -5.96 -4.54
CA ILE A 123 25.93 -7.06 -5.04
C ILE A 123 27.38 -7.03 -4.48
N ARG A 124 27.80 -6.00 -3.74
CA ARG A 124 29.21 -5.74 -3.40
C ARG A 124 29.53 -5.54 -1.92
N THR A 125 28.63 -5.79 -0.99
CA THR A 125 28.98 -5.73 0.44
C THR A 125 28.74 -7.06 1.10
N THR A 126 29.71 -7.53 1.86
CA THR A 126 29.65 -8.75 2.69
C THR A 126 28.64 -8.66 3.84
N ASP A 127 28.00 -7.49 4.01
CA ASP A 127 27.03 -7.24 5.06
C ASP A 127 25.61 -7.55 4.57
N ALA A 128 25.01 -8.59 5.12
CA ALA A 128 23.63 -9.01 4.85
C ALA A 128 22.58 -7.91 5.15
N ASP A 129 22.97 -6.90 5.92
CA ASP A 129 22.09 -5.80 6.39
C ASP A 129 21.99 -4.61 5.40
N ASN A 130 22.61 -4.69 4.22
CA ASN A 130 22.69 -3.57 3.28
C ASN A 130 21.67 -3.68 2.13
N ARG A 131 20.43 -4.08 2.42
CA ARG A 131 19.34 -4.12 1.44
C ARG A 131 18.52 -2.84 1.50
N HIS A 132 18.29 -2.20 0.36
CA HIS A 132 17.61 -0.91 0.27
C HIS A 132 16.50 -0.92 -0.78
N PHE A 133 15.46 -0.11 -0.59
CA PHE A 133 14.48 0.23 -1.63
C PHE A 133 14.78 1.57 -2.30
N SER A 134 15.86 2.23 -1.92
CA SER A 134 16.33 3.48 -2.51
C SER A 134 17.54 3.23 -3.40
N TYR A 135 17.68 4.02 -4.45
CA TYR A 135 18.94 4.09 -5.19
C TYR A 135 20.01 4.73 -4.32
N GLY A 136 21.22 4.16 -4.34
CA GLY A 136 22.38 4.83 -3.80
C GLY A 136 22.59 6.16 -4.52
N PRO A 137 23.24 7.14 -3.88
CA PRO A 137 23.29 8.48 -4.39
C PRO A 137 23.95 8.49 -5.76
N GLN A 138 23.25 9.02 -6.75
CA GLN A 138 23.96 9.68 -7.82
C GLN A 138 24.60 10.90 -7.16
N ALA A 139 25.91 10.84 -6.99
CA ALA A 139 26.68 11.95 -6.48
C ALA A 139 26.25 13.22 -7.24
N SER A 140 25.45 14.04 -6.60
CA SER A 140 25.21 15.40 -7.07
C SER A 140 26.60 16.04 -7.06
N ARG A 141 27.14 16.31 -8.23
CA ARG A 141 28.51 16.83 -8.44
C ARG A 141 28.79 18.14 -7.72
N THR A 142 27.83 18.69 -7.00
CA THR A 142 27.93 20.03 -6.43
C THR A 142 28.05 20.10 -4.90
N ASN A 143 27.72 19.08 -4.09
CA ASN A 143 27.76 19.29 -2.63
C ASN A 143 28.01 18.05 -1.75
N ASN A 144 28.59 16.95 -2.21
CA ASN A 144 28.93 15.76 -1.40
C ASN A 144 27.80 15.23 -0.45
N LYS A 145 26.55 15.61 -0.65
CA LYS A 145 25.41 15.15 0.14
C LYS A 145 24.62 14.13 -0.66
N GLU A 146 24.56 12.94 -0.13
CA GLU A 146 23.88 11.80 -0.72
C GLU A 146 22.37 11.91 -0.53
N VAL A 147 21.61 12.10 -1.62
CA VAL A 147 20.16 12.04 -1.58
C VAL A 147 19.71 10.62 -1.91
N LYS A 148 19.05 9.97 -0.98
CA LYS A 148 18.42 8.67 -1.22
C LYS A 148 17.12 8.88 -2.01
N ILE A 149 17.05 8.36 -3.22
CA ILE A 149 15.87 8.44 -4.08
C ILE A 149 15.14 7.10 -4.00
N PRO A 150 13.85 7.06 -3.62
CA PRO A 150 13.07 5.83 -3.63
C PRO A 150 13.06 5.21 -5.02
N HIS A 151 13.13 3.89 -5.09
CA HIS A 151 12.94 3.15 -6.33
C HIS A 151 11.54 3.40 -6.90
N HIS A 152 11.36 3.29 -8.23
CA HIS A 152 10.04 3.49 -8.87
C HIS A 152 8.94 2.58 -8.32
N ALA A 153 9.28 1.38 -7.84
CA ALA A 153 8.35 0.46 -7.20
C ALA A 153 8.21 0.68 -5.68
N ALA A 154 8.80 1.75 -5.11
CA ALA A 154 8.78 2.01 -3.68
C ALA A 154 7.63 2.92 -3.22
N LEU A 155 6.56 3.01 -4.00
CA LEU A 155 5.43 3.90 -3.68
C LEU A 155 4.82 3.60 -2.31
N PHE A 156 4.74 2.32 -1.92
CA PHE A 156 4.18 1.92 -0.63
C PHE A 156 5.16 2.07 0.55
N ALA A 157 6.34 2.66 0.36
CA ALA A 157 7.14 3.15 1.47
C ALA A 157 6.50 4.38 2.14
N MET A 158 5.67 5.15 1.40
CA MET A 158 5.05 6.38 1.88
C MET A 158 3.55 6.50 1.56
N THR A 159 2.97 5.48 0.93
CA THR A 159 1.53 5.37 0.66
C THR A 159 0.99 4.15 1.38
N ARG A 160 0.08 4.32 2.31
CA ARG A 160 -0.56 3.22 3.03
C ARG A 160 -1.52 2.49 2.10
N TRP A 161 -1.59 1.16 2.19
CA TRP A 161 -2.57 0.38 1.43
C TRP A 161 -3.55 -0.29 2.38
N LYS A 162 -4.83 0.08 2.26
CA LYS A 162 -5.96 -0.54 2.97
C LYS A 162 -6.86 -1.23 1.96
N ASN A 163 -7.25 -2.46 2.23
CA ASN A 163 -8.13 -3.26 1.39
C ASN A 163 -9.35 -3.71 2.18
N LEU A 164 -10.52 -3.23 1.79
CA LEU A 164 -11.80 -3.63 2.38
C LEU A 164 -12.45 -4.68 1.48
N TYR A 165 -12.86 -5.80 2.06
CA TYR A 165 -13.45 -6.88 1.29
C TYR A 165 -14.55 -7.62 2.06
N PHE A 166 -15.58 -8.08 1.36
CA PHE A 166 -16.56 -9.00 1.91
C PHE A 166 -16.03 -10.43 1.84
N PRO A 167 -15.89 -11.14 2.98
CA PRO A 167 -15.38 -12.51 2.97
C PRO A 167 -16.29 -13.45 2.16
N CYS A 168 -15.69 -14.26 1.29
CA CYS A 168 -16.39 -15.34 0.60
C CYS A 168 -16.37 -16.60 1.48
N LYS A 169 -17.53 -17.01 2.02
CA LYS A 169 -17.63 -18.20 2.89
C LYS A 169 -18.00 -19.47 2.13
N TYR A 170 -18.69 -19.37 0.99
CA TYR A 170 -19.11 -20.48 0.13
C TYR A 170 -19.17 -19.98 -1.32
N ILE A 171 -19.17 -20.91 -2.30
CA ILE A 171 -19.16 -20.59 -3.76
C ILE A 171 -20.25 -19.58 -4.19
N LEU A 172 -21.31 -19.41 -3.41
CA LEU A 172 -22.44 -18.52 -3.72
C LEU A 172 -22.64 -17.37 -2.72
N TRP A 173 -21.76 -17.25 -1.68
CA TRP A 173 -21.95 -16.31 -0.58
C TRP A 173 -20.70 -15.47 -0.38
N GLY A 174 -20.82 -14.17 -0.55
CA GLY A 174 -19.74 -13.20 -0.43
C GLY A 174 -19.34 -12.58 -1.75
N ASP A 175 -18.21 -11.88 -1.75
CA ASP A 175 -17.65 -11.27 -2.95
C ASP A 175 -16.65 -12.23 -3.62
N LEU A 176 -17.01 -12.76 -4.80
CA LEU A 176 -16.14 -13.66 -5.57
C LEU A 176 -15.01 -12.93 -6.31
N ILE A 177 -15.16 -11.62 -6.50
CA ILE A 177 -14.18 -10.78 -7.21
C ILE A 177 -13.16 -10.23 -6.24
N GLY A 178 -13.64 -9.78 -5.08
CA GLY A 178 -12.83 -9.23 -4.01
C GLY A 178 -12.43 -10.27 -2.97
N GLY A 179 -11.33 -9.99 -2.29
CA GLY A 179 -10.81 -10.83 -1.22
C GLY A 179 -9.60 -10.17 -0.56
N PRO A 180 -8.93 -10.88 0.35
CA PRO A 180 -7.66 -10.38 0.88
C PRO A 180 -6.62 -10.32 -0.22
N ILE A 181 -5.90 -9.20 -0.30
CA ILE A 181 -4.76 -9.06 -1.21
C ILE A 181 -3.67 -10.05 -0.77
N PRO A 182 -3.05 -10.84 -1.70
CA PRO A 182 -2.08 -11.84 -1.34
C PRO A 182 -0.81 -11.23 -0.75
N LYS A 183 -0.20 -11.95 0.20
CA LYS A 183 1.04 -11.54 0.87
C LYS A 183 2.21 -11.31 -0.08
N THR A 184 2.14 -11.85 -1.28
CA THR A 184 3.13 -11.62 -2.35
C THR A 184 3.18 -10.15 -2.76
N LEU A 185 2.03 -9.42 -2.73
CA LEU A 185 1.99 -7.98 -2.95
C LEU A 185 2.28 -7.16 -1.66
N GLY A 186 2.39 -7.83 -0.50
CA GLY A 186 2.78 -7.22 0.77
C GLY A 186 2.05 -7.80 1.97
N LYS A 187 2.80 -8.12 3.01
CA LYS A 187 2.25 -8.60 4.29
C LYS A 187 1.61 -7.45 5.08
N GLU A 188 2.04 -6.23 4.83
CA GLU A 188 1.70 -5.01 5.54
C GLU A 188 0.52 -4.26 4.91
N ILE A 189 -0.14 -4.87 3.93
CA ILE A 189 -1.44 -4.41 3.44
C ILE A 189 -2.48 -4.67 4.53
N LEU A 190 -3.17 -3.63 4.98
CA LEU A 190 -4.28 -3.79 5.92
C LEU A 190 -5.47 -4.43 5.19
N ASN A 191 -5.55 -5.75 5.22
CA ASN A 191 -6.70 -6.50 4.71
C ASN A 191 -7.80 -6.54 5.77
N GLN A 192 -8.83 -5.72 5.63
CA GLN A 192 -9.95 -5.62 6.57
C GLN A 192 -11.20 -6.26 5.98
N PRO A 193 -11.67 -7.38 6.56
CA PRO A 193 -12.98 -7.93 6.20
C PRO A 193 -14.08 -6.98 6.69
N VAL A 194 -15.10 -6.77 5.87
CA VAL A 194 -16.29 -5.98 6.19
C VAL A 194 -17.55 -6.83 5.98
N GLY A 195 -18.40 -6.90 7.00
CA GLY A 195 -19.58 -7.76 6.98
C GLY A 195 -19.25 -9.24 7.24
N THR A 196 -19.85 -9.81 8.29
CA THR A 196 -19.56 -11.19 8.70
C THR A 196 -20.57 -12.21 8.16
N GLU A 197 -21.75 -11.77 7.75
CA GLU A 197 -22.88 -12.63 7.38
C GLU A 197 -23.62 -12.17 6.11
N VAL A 198 -22.88 -11.96 5.02
CA VAL A 198 -23.54 -11.54 3.79
C VAL A 198 -24.41 -12.64 3.23
N ARG A 199 -25.72 -12.49 3.39
CA ARG A 199 -26.74 -13.44 2.88
C ARG A 199 -27.03 -13.28 1.38
N ASN A 200 -26.48 -12.29 0.70
CA ASN A 200 -26.84 -11.90 -0.65
C ASN A 200 -25.80 -12.28 -1.71
N GLY A 201 -25.28 -13.48 -1.68
CA GLY A 201 -24.51 -14.15 -2.73
C GLY A 201 -23.77 -13.23 -3.72
N PHE A 202 -23.99 -13.43 -4.98
CA PHE A 202 -23.30 -12.79 -6.11
C PHE A 202 -23.43 -11.25 -6.19
N LEU A 203 -24.41 -10.65 -5.51
CA LEU A 203 -24.64 -9.19 -5.53
C LEU A 203 -23.84 -8.41 -4.48
N THR A 204 -23.15 -9.10 -3.57
CA THR A 204 -22.40 -8.47 -2.48
C THR A 204 -21.33 -7.49 -2.96
N HIS A 205 -20.72 -7.78 -4.11
CA HIS A 205 -19.72 -6.89 -4.74
C HIS A 205 -20.19 -5.45 -4.97
N ARG A 206 -21.50 -5.20 -4.98
CA ARG A 206 -22.11 -3.87 -5.19
C ARG A 206 -22.32 -3.09 -3.91
N PHE A 207 -22.19 -3.72 -2.74
CA PHE A 207 -22.62 -3.11 -1.47
C PHE A 207 -21.57 -2.24 -0.77
N TYR A 208 -20.37 -2.13 -1.30
CA TYR A 208 -19.34 -1.25 -0.71
C TYR A 208 -19.77 0.23 -0.64
N TRP A 209 -20.67 0.66 -1.52
CA TRP A 209 -21.13 2.05 -1.64
C TRP A 209 -22.61 2.26 -1.30
N SER A 210 -23.39 1.17 -1.27
CA SER A 210 -24.83 1.28 -1.26
C SER A 210 -25.34 1.47 0.15
N SER A 211 -25.84 2.66 0.43
CA SER A 211 -26.63 2.99 1.61
C SER A 211 -28.09 3.29 1.27
N SER A 212 -28.63 2.78 0.15
CA SER A 212 -29.98 3.14 -0.32
C SER A 212 -31.09 2.87 0.70
N ASP A 213 -30.85 2.00 1.69
CA ASP A 213 -31.75 1.68 2.78
C ASP A 213 -31.15 2.00 4.16
N TRP A 214 -30.16 2.89 4.22
CA TRP A 214 -29.48 3.22 5.45
C TRP A 214 -30.45 3.83 6.47
N LYS A 215 -30.60 3.16 7.59
CA LYS A 215 -31.27 3.68 8.77
C LYS A 215 -30.25 3.80 9.91
N PRO A 216 -30.09 4.97 10.54
CA PRO A 216 -29.22 5.12 11.69
C PRO A 216 -29.63 4.09 12.76
N GLY A 217 -28.65 3.27 13.22
CA GLY A 217 -28.87 2.27 14.27
C GLY A 217 -29.33 0.90 13.76
N SER A 218 -29.31 0.63 12.46
CA SER A 218 -29.48 -0.74 11.94
C SER A 218 -28.13 -1.48 11.94
N ASP A 219 -28.11 -2.72 12.47
CA ASP A 219 -26.93 -3.63 12.43
C ASP A 219 -26.72 -4.21 11.00
N ASP A 220 -26.80 -3.37 9.96
CA ASP A 220 -26.66 -3.81 8.58
C ASP A 220 -25.17 -3.87 8.20
N GLU A 221 -24.72 -4.97 7.64
CA GLU A 221 -23.33 -5.20 7.15
C GLU A 221 -22.86 -4.15 6.15
N ARG A 222 -23.78 -3.49 5.43
CA ARG A 222 -23.50 -2.34 4.55
C ARG A 222 -23.04 -1.13 5.35
N GLN A 223 -23.59 -0.96 6.56
CA GLN A 223 -23.18 0.09 7.48
C GLN A 223 -21.74 -0.13 7.95
N GLU A 224 -21.36 -1.40 8.20
CA GLU A 224 -20.00 -1.77 8.55
C GLU A 224 -19.01 -1.42 7.42
N ALA A 225 -19.35 -1.72 6.15
CA ALA A 225 -18.49 -1.36 5.01
C ALA A 225 -18.35 0.17 4.84
N VAL A 226 -19.43 0.92 5.01
CA VAL A 226 -19.40 2.39 4.94
C VAL A 226 -18.61 2.98 6.11
N SER A 227 -18.79 2.45 7.33
CA SER A 227 -18.02 2.87 8.50
C SER A 227 -16.53 2.60 8.30
N ALA A 228 -16.17 1.39 7.88
CA ALA A 228 -14.78 1.03 7.60
C ALA A 228 -14.15 1.91 6.51
N LEU A 229 -14.94 2.31 5.50
CA LEU A 229 -14.47 3.24 4.47
C LEU A 229 -14.26 4.66 5.04
N ARG A 230 -15.15 5.14 5.91
CA ARG A 230 -15.00 6.44 6.59
C ARG A 230 -13.74 6.45 7.45
N ASP A 231 -13.53 5.39 8.24
CA ASP A 231 -12.32 5.23 9.06
C ASP A 231 -11.06 5.14 8.20
N ALA A 232 -11.14 4.44 7.06
CA ALA A 232 -10.03 4.36 6.11
C ALA A 232 -9.69 5.71 5.47
N LEU A 233 -10.67 6.60 5.34
CA LEU A 233 -10.52 7.96 4.80
C LEU A 233 -10.15 9.00 5.87
N ASP A 234 -9.97 8.60 7.13
CA ASP A 234 -9.75 9.48 8.28
C ASP A 234 -10.88 10.56 8.40
N LEU A 235 -12.13 10.21 8.03
CA LEU A 235 -13.27 11.12 8.15
C LEU A 235 -13.82 11.09 9.58
N VAL A 236 -13.56 12.14 10.33
CA VAL A 236 -14.06 12.32 11.70
C VAL A 236 -15.51 12.78 11.67
N ASP A 237 -16.36 12.25 12.55
CA ASP A 237 -17.70 12.80 12.75
C ASP A 237 -17.57 14.17 13.47
N GLU A 238 -17.97 15.25 12.81
CA GLU A 238 -18.01 16.59 13.42
C GLU A 238 -19.05 16.73 14.56
N HIS A 239 -19.69 15.62 14.96
CA HIS A 239 -20.80 15.60 15.92
C HIS A 239 -20.59 14.62 17.08
N SER A 240 -19.37 14.54 17.63
CA SER A 240 -19.15 13.86 18.92
C SER A 240 -18.74 14.85 19.99
#